data_d1726c3846b0e87571ffb44ff8e67c48
#
_entry.id   d1726c3846b0e87571ffb44ff8e67c48
#
_cell.length_a   1.000
_cell.length_b   1.000
_cell.length_c   1.000
_cell.angle_alpha   90.00
_cell.angle_beta   90.00
_cell.angle_gamma   90.00
#
_symmetry.space_group_name_H-M   'P 1'
#
loop_
_entity.id
_entity.type
_entity.pdbx_description
1 polymer ?
#
loop_
_entity_poly.entity_id
_entity_poly.type
_entity_poly.pdbx_seq_one_letter_code
_entity_poly.pdbx_strand_id
1 'polypeptide(L)'
;MEIQVRTHDETIRTQADSGERLLDVLRRLPISFSAPCGGHGNCGGCRILISGLGERLSCRTTVADVLAELPGNPIIELAVPEPDAAQILTDAAGLKVELAPLVTREDATLPFPSLQDQRPDAERFLSETGHCVPIELLRKLPFLLRDGGGELSYIARRDNDEVIDLVERGATGPYGVAVDIGTTTLAAYLFHLGTGRPLGHRAMPNPQSVFGADVISRIGAATASRRNQTTMKERIGLAIQEL
;
A
#
# COMPACT_ATOMS: atom_id res chain seq x y z
N MET A 1 30.51 -7.56 -4.61
CA MET A 1 31.26 -6.38 -4.16
C MET A 1 30.31 -5.34 -3.57
N GLU A 2 30.82 -4.43 -2.74
CA GLU A 2 30.02 -3.37 -2.16
C GLU A 2 29.96 -2.16 -3.11
N ILE A 3 28.75 -1.62 -3.29
CA ILE A 3 28.47 -0.39 -4.02
C ILE A 3 27.76 0.58 -3.08
N GLN A 4 28.08 1.85 -3.18
CA GLN A 4 27.41 2.92 -2.46
C GLN A 4 26.50 3.68 -3.42
N VAL A 5 25.23 3.80 -3.04
CA VAL A 5 24.24 4.59 -3.79
C VAL A 5 23.83 5.77 -2.93
N ARG A 6 24.15 6.98 -3.40
CA ARG A 6 23.81 8.23 -2.72
C ARG A 6 22.55 8.82 -3.34
N THR A 7 21.54 9.01 -2.52
CA THR A 7 20.32 9.78 -2.84
C THR A 7 20.45 11.18 -2.22
N HIS A 8 19.43 12.01 -2.38
CA HIS A 8 19.37 13.31 -1.70
C HIS A 8 19.40 13.18 -0.18
N ASP A 9 18.71 12.14 0.36
CA ASP A 9 18.44 12.01 1.80
C ASP A 9 19.41 11.05 2.51
N GLU A 10 19.95 10.06 1.80
CA GLU A 10 20.74 9.00 2.42
C GLU A 10 21.79 8.38 1.49
N THR A 11 22.72 7.62 2.09
CA THR A 11 23.66 6.78 1.36
C THR A 11 23.40 5.31 1.71
N ILE A 12 22.99 4.54 0.72
CA ILE A 12 22.68 3.12 0.86
C ILE A 12 23.90 2.30 0.39
N ARG A 13 24.33 1.32 1.19
CA ARG A 13 25.34 0.34 0.80
C ARG A 13 24.68 -0.95 0.38
N THR A 14 25.08 -1.50 -0.74
CA THR A 14 24.52 -2.75 -1.26
C THR A 14 25.59 -3.63 -1.89
N GLN A 15 25.35 -4.92 -1.91
CA GLN A 15 26.19 -5.89 -2.61
C GLN A 15 25.71 -6.08 -4.05
N ALA A 16 26.64 -6.17 -4.99
CA ALA A 16 26.35 -6.42 -6.38
C ALA A 16 27.36 -7.36 -7.02
N ASP A 17 26.93 -8.16 -7.98
CA ASP A 17 27.77 -9.03 -8.76
C ASP A 17 28.42 -8.24 -9.92
N SER A 18 29.65 -8.60 -10.30
CA SER A 18 30.39 -7.88 -11.34
C SER A 18 29.67 -7.81 -12.70
N GLY A 19 28.99 -8.86 -13.09
CA GLY A 19 28.22 -8.91 -14.33
C GLY A 19 26.83 -8.27 -14.26
N GLU A 20 26.39 -7.80 -13.10
CA GLU A 20 25.07 -7.23 -12.90
C GLU A 20 25.00 -5.80 -13.49
N ARG A 21 23.89 -5.46 -14.16
CA ARG A 21 23.65 -4.09 -14.62
C ARG A 21 23.32 -3.18 -13.43
N LEU A 22 23.81 -1.97 -13.44
CA LEU A 22 23.51 -1.00 -12.38
C LEU A 22 22.01 -0.75 -12.22
N LEU A 23 21.22 -0.79 -13.31
CA LEU A 23 19.76 -0.71 -13.21
C LEU A 23 19.16 -1.83 -12.35
N ASP A 24 19.66 -3.06 -12.46
CA ASP A 24 19.13 -4.17 -11.70
C ASP A 24 19.54 -4.09 -10.22
N VAL A 25 20.71 -3.51 -9.94
CA VAL A 25 21.12 -3.16 -8.57
C VAL A 25 20.18 -2.10 -7.98
N LEU A 26 19.90 -1.01 -8.71
CA LEU A 26 19.03 0.08 -8.26
C LEU A 26 17.58 -0.37 -8.03
N ARG A 27 17.09 -1.31 -8.86
CA ARG A 27 15.75 -1.90 -8.71
C ARG A 27 15.53 -2.63 -7.38
N ARG A 28 16.60 -3.12 -6.75
CA ARG A 28 16.52 -3.82 -5.46
C ARG A 28 16.47 -2.88 -4.25
N LEU A 29 16.85 -1.62 -4.44
CA LEU A 29 16.94 -0.67 -3.34
C LEU A 29 15.59 0.03 -3.12
N PRO A 30 15.28 0.43 -1.89
CA PRO A 30 14.06 1.16 -1.56
C PRO A 30 14.17 2.64 -1.96
N ILE A 31 14.44 2.90 -3.23
CA ILE A 31 14.65 4.23 -3.77
C ILE A 31 13.69 4.51 -4.93
N SER A 32 13.32 5.77 -5.09
CA SER A 32 12.60 6.25 -6.27
C SER A 32 13.59 6.48 -7.41
N PHE A 33 13.42 5.76 -8.50
CA PHE A 33 14.29 5.86 -9.67
C PHE A 33 13.48 5.58 -10.94
N SER A 34 13.72 6.34 -12.00
CA SER A 34 12.97 6.22 -13.25
C SER A 34 13.73 5.43 -14.30
N ALA A 35 13.06 4.45 -14.91
CA ALA A 35 13.55 3.73 -16.07
C ALA A 35 12.42 3.50 -17.08
N PRO A 36 11.95 4.57 -17.77
CA PRO A 36 10.70 4.55 -18.54
C PRO A 36 10.59 3.44 -19.58
N CYS A 37 11.68 3.07 -20.25
CA CYS A 37 11.69 1.99 -21.23
C CYS A 37 11.94 0.60 -20.62
N GLY A 38 11.87 0.44 -19.31
CA GLY A 38 12.10 -0.86 -18.65
C GLY A 38 13.54 -1.40 -18.78
N GLY A 39 14.50 -0.57 -19.24
CA GLY A 39 15.90 -0.96 -19.38
C GLY A 39 16.32 -1.35 -20.81
N HIS A 40 15.53 -1.00 -21.83
CA HIS A 40 15.87 -1.25 -23.24
C HIS A 40 16.95 -0.32 -23.80
N GLY A 41 17.35 0.72 -23.06
CA GLY A 41 18.48 1.61 -23.41
C GLY A 41 18.20 2.65 -24.48
N ASN A 42 16.94 2.92 -24.80
CA ASN A 42 16.52 3.81 -25.88
C ASN A 42 15.92 5.15 -25.43
N CYS A 43 15.53 5.30 -24.14
CA CYS A 43 14.85 6.51 -23.66
C CYS A 43 15.74 7.50 -22.93
N GLY A 44 16.93 7.09 -22.47
CA GLY A 44 17.83 7.94 -21.69
C GLY A 44 17.37 8.27 -20.27
N GLY A 45 16.20 7.76 -19.82
CA GLY A 45 15.60 8.13 -18.53
C GLY A 45 16.25 7.48 -17.30
N CYS A 46 17.15 6.53 -17.49
CA CYS A 46 17.85 5.83 -16.39
C CYS A 46 19.27 6.35 -16.18
N ARG A 47 19.49 7.66 -16.33
CA ARG A 47 20.79 8.29 -16.10
C ARG A 47 21.15 8.29 -14.65
N ILE A 48 22.41 8.03 -14.38
CA ILE A 48 23.05 8.11 -13.07
C ILE A 48 24.37 8.86 -13.21
N LEU A 49 24.81 9.49 -12.14
CA LEU A 49 26.13 10.08 -12.05
C LEU A 49 27.02 9.12 -11.25
N ILE A 50 28.15 8.74 -11.80
CA ILE A 50 29.15 7.94 -11.10
C ILE A 50 30.31 8.87 -10.76
N SER A 51 30.62 9.01 -9.49
CA SER A 51 31.73 9.85 -9.02
C SER A 51 33.02 9.43 -9.71
N GLY A 52 33.65 10.35 -10.42
CA GLY A 52 34.89 10.12 -11.18
C GLY A 52 34.71 9.60 -12.61
N LEU A 53 33.51 9.19 -13.03
CA LEU A 53 33.22 8.74 -14.41
C LEU A 53 32.16 9.57 -15.14
N GLY A 54 31.44 10.45 -14.41
CA GLY A 54 30.37 11.25 -14.99
C GLY A 54 29.07 10.47 -15.24
N GLU A 55 28.22 11.01 -16.13
CA GLU A 55 26.91 10.42 -16.43
C GLU A 55 27.00 9.11 -17.20
N ARG A 56 26.19 8.13 -16.80
CA ARG A 56 26.03 6.83 -17.48
C ARG A 56 24.56 6.40 -17.49
N LEU A 57 24.18 5.55 -18.43
CA LEU A 57 22.87 4.89 -18.43
C LEU A 57 22.95 3.60 -17.62
N SER A 58 22.26 3.54 -16.50
CA SER A 58 22.30 2.38 -15.59
C SER A 58 21.89 1.06 -16.25
N CYS A 59 21.01 1.12 -17.27
CA CYS A 59 20.59 -0.06 -18.01
C CYS A 59 21.63 -0.61 -19.01
N ARG A 60 22.66 0.18 -19.33
CA ARG A 60 23.73 -0.18 -20.28
C ARG A 60 25.10 -0.32 -19.61
N THR A 61 25.19 -0.04 -18.31
CA THR A 61 26.44 -0.07 -17.56
C THR A 61 26.38 -1.21 -16.56
N THR A 62 27.36 -2.09 -16.61
CA THR A 62 27.53 -3.17 -15.61
C THR A 62 28.44 -2.72 -14.48
N VAL A 63 28.40 -3.44 -13.39
CA VAL A 63 29.32 -3.24 -12.25
C VAL A 63 30.77 -3.43 -12.71
N ALA A 64 31.03 -4.40 -13.60
CA ALA A 64 32.37 -4.65 -14.17
C ALA A 64 32.89 -3.46 -14.98
N ASP A 65 32.02 -2.80 -15.76
CA ASP A 65 32.42 -1.63 -16.56
C ASP A 65 32.93 -0.51 -15.64
N VAL A 66 32.19 -0.26 -14.55
CA VAL A 66 32.58 0.77 -13.56
C VAL A 66 33.91 0.43 -12.87
N LEU A 67 34.11 -0.83 -12.50
CA LEU A 67 35.34 -1.28 -11.84
C LEU A 67 36.56 -1.23 -12.74
N ALA A 68 36.38 -1.49 -14.03
CA ALA A 68 37.46 -1.42 -14.99
C ALA A 68 38.01 0.03 -15.11
N GLU A 69 37.15 1.03 -14.95
CA GLU A 69 37.52 2.45 -15.02
C GLU A 69 37.88 3.03 -13.64
N LEU A 70 37.21 2.56 -12.56
CA LEU A 70 37.43 2.98 -11.16
C LEU A 70 37.61 1.74 -10.26
N PRO A 71 38.84 1.27 -10.05
CA PRO A 71 39.07 0.20 -9.07
C PRO A 71 38.85 0.71 -7.63
N GLY A 72 37.90 0.07 -6.93
CA GLY A 72 37.55 0.43 -5.55
C GLY A 72 36.07 0.28 -5.27
N ASN A 73 35.54 1.09 -4.37
CA ASN A 73 34.11 1.14 -4.04
C ASN A 73 33.47 2.34 -4.77
N PRO A 74 32.86 2.13 -5.94
CA PRO A 74 32.28 3.23 -6.71
C PRO A 74 31.08 3.83 -5.95
N ILE A 75 30.99 5.15 -5.98
CA ILE A 75 29.84 5.90 -5.47
C ILE A 75 28.95 6.24 -6.67
N ILE A 76 27.73 5.74 -6.65
CA ILE A 76 26.69 6.06 -7.63
C ILE A 76 25.82 7.16 -7.03
N GLU A 77 25.82 8.31 -7.66
CA GLU A 77 24.94 9.41 -7.30
C GLU A 77 23.70 9.37 -8.19
N LEU A 78 22.54 9.21 -7.56
CA LEU A 78 21.28 9.35 -8.27
C LEU A 78 20.97 10.86 -8.35
N ALA A 79 21.01 11.41 -9.55
CA ALA A 79 20.27 12.62 -9.82
C ALA A 79 18.79 12.24 -9.74
N VAL A 80 18.20 12.46 -8.58
CA VAL A 80 16.75 12.29 -8.41
C VAL A 80 16.12 13.47 -9.14
N PRO A 81 15.36 13.27 -10.23
CA PRO A 81 14.39 14.27 -10.63
C PRO A 81 13.49 14.43 -9.41
N GLU A 82 13.32 15.65 -8.92
CA GLU A 82 12.24 15.91 -7.98
C GLU A 82 10.99 15.26 -8.58
N PRO A 83 10.26 14.43 -7.83
CA PRO A 83 8.99 13.93 -8.31
C PRO A 83 8.20 15.20 -8.65
N ASP A 84 7.92 15.43 -9.93
CA ASP A 84 6.88 16.37 -10.32
C ASP A 84 5.73 16.02 -9.40
N ALA A 85 5.39 16.97 -8.51
CA ALA A 85 4.30 16.77 -7.59
C ALA A 85 3.09 16.47 -8.48
N ALA A 86 2.80 15.19 -8.63
CA ALA A 86 1.76 14.73 -9.53
C ALA A 86 0.52 15.47 -9.04
N GLN A 87 0.07 16.46 -9.82
CA GLN A 87 -1.17 17.18 -9.51
C GLN A 87 -2.29 16.16 -9.60
N ILE A 88 -2.53 15.51 -8.47
CA ILE A 88 -3.64 14.61 -8.34
C ILE A 88 -4.85 15.49 -8.32
N LEU A 89 -5.75 15.31 -9.29
CA LEU A 89 -7.06 15.91 -9.30
C LEU A 89 -7.81 15.42 -8.06
N THR A 90 -7.64 16.13 -6.96
CA THR A 90 -8.32 15.87 -5.69
C THR A 90 -9.73 16.45 -5.67
N ASP A 91 -10.05 17.34 -6.62
CA ASP A 91 -11.37 17.91 -6.84
C ASP A 91 -12.18 17.05 -7.83
N ALA A 92 -12.61 15.89 -7.39
CA ALA A 92 -13.78 15.27 -8.00
C ALA A 92 -14.98 16.16 -7.61
N ALA A 93 -15.46 16.99 -8.54
CA ALA A 93 -16.78 17.59 -8.42
C ALA A 93 -17.76 16.45 -8.17
N GLY A 94 -18.19 16.32 -6.91
CA GLY A 94 -18.84 15.12 -6.41
C GLY A 94 -20.10 14.82 -7.21
N LEU A 95 -20.09 13.74 -7.97
CA LEU A 95 -21.31 13.12 -8.44
C LEU A 95 -22.16 12.86 -7.19
N LYS A 96 -23.35 13.43 -7.14
CA LYS A 96 -24.34 13.11 -6.12
C LYS A 96 -24.78 11.66 -6.35
N VAL A 97 -24.17 10.75 -5.62
CA VAL A 97 -24.54 9.33 -5.62
C VAL A 97 -25.46 9.12 -4.43
N GLU A 98 -26.56 8.42 -4.64
CA GLU A 98 -27.40 7.94 -3.56
C GLU A 98 -26.59 6.95 -2.70
N LEU A 99 -26.50 7.25 -1.39
CA LEU A 99 -25.71 6.45 -0.48
C LEU A 99 -26.45 5.17 -0.13
N ALA A 100 -25.90 4.05 -0.53
CA ALA A 100 -26.35 2.71 -0.13
C ALA A 100 -25.15 1.92 0.39
N PRO A 101 -24.60 2.25 1.58
CA PRO A 101 -23.44 1.57 2.10
C PRO A 101 -23.73 0.09 2.30
N LEU A 102 -22.82 -0.75 1.80
CA LEU A 102 -22.89 -2.20 2.00
C LEU A 102 -22.66 -2.59 3.46
N VAL A 103 -21.92 -1.75 4.19
CA VAL A 103 -21.53 -1.98 5.57
C VAL A 103 -22.12 -0.88 6.44
N THR A 104 -22.87 -1.26 7.49
CA THR A 104 -23.50 -0.35 8.44
C THR A 104 -23.05 -0.64 9.86
N ARG A 105 -23.07 0.40 10.71
CA ARG A 105 -22.96 0.24 12.15
C ARG A 105 -24.33 0.31 12.77
N GLU A 106 -24.60 -0.59 13.66
CA GLU A 106 -25.82 -0.68 14.44
C GLU A 106 -25.50 -0.81 15.93
N ASP A 107 -26.40 -0.35 16.77
CA ASP A 107 -26.25 -0.42 18.21
C ASP A 107 -27.12 -1.54 18.77
N ALA A 108 -26.62 -2.27 19.76
CA ALA A 108 -27.36 -3.31 20.47
C ALA A 108 -27.26 -3.09 21.98
N THR A 109 -28.37 -3.41 22.67
CA THR A 109 -28.43 -3.47 24.12
C THR A 109 -28.94 -4.84 24.51
N LEU A 110 -28.11 -5.63 25.19
CA LEU A 110 -28.43 -6.98 25.60
C LEU A 110 -28.72 -7.03 27.10
N PRO A 111 -29.77 -7.76 27.51
CA PRO A 111 -30.02 -7.99 28.94
C PRO A 111 -28.86 -8.75 29.59
N PHE A 112 -28.54 -8.42 30.84
CA PHE A 112 -27.56 -9.17 31.61
C PHE A 112 -28.02 -10.60 31.88
N PRO A 113 -27.09 -11.57 31.98
CA PRO A 113 -27.43 -12.91 32.43
C PRO A 113 -28.01 -12.86 33.83
N SER A 114 -29.01 -13.69 34.05
CA SER A 114 -29.69 -13.84 35.37
C SER A 114 -29.92 -15.34 35.66
N LEU A 115 -30.40 -15.61 36.86
CA LEU A 115 -30.80 -16.99 37.20
C LEU A 115 -31.96 -17.53 36.34
N GLN A 116 -32.78 -16.61 35.78
CA GLN A 116 -33.91 -16.90 34.89
C GLN A 116 -33.51 -16.93 33.41
N ASP A 117 -32.40 -16.25 33.03
CA ASP A 117 -31.86 -16.26 31.68
C ASP A 117 -30.36 -16.56 31.71
N GLN A 118 -30.03 -17.84 31.50
CA GLN A 118 -28.65 -18.35 31.47
C GLN A 118 -28.14 -18.59 30.07
N ARG A 119 -28.80 -18.05 29.05
CA ARG A 119 -28.33 -18.15 27.64
C ARG A 119 -26.93 -17.57 27.46
N PRO A 120 -26.11 -18.15 26.58
CA PRO A 120 -24.82 -17.56 26.19
C PRO A 120 -24.98 -16.18 25.60
N ASP A 121 -23.95 -15.34 25.71
CA ASP A 121 -23.95 -13.99 25.15
C ASP A 121 -24.29 -13.98 23.65
N ALA A 122 -23.78 -14.96 22.88
CA ALA A 122 -24.07 -15.09 21.46
C ALA A 122 -25.55 -15.37 21.16
N GLU A 123 -26.22 -16.16 21.97
CA GLU A 123 -27.65 -16.47 21.81
C GLU A 123 -28.50 -15.24 22.17
N ARG A 124 -28.14 -14.50 23.19
CA ARG A 124 -28.79 -13.22 23.52
C ARG A 124 -28.58 -12.20 22.43
N PHE A 125 -27.35 -12.10 21.87
CA PHE A 125 -27.06 -11.21 20.75
C PHE A 125 -27.94 -11.55 19.54
N LEU A 126 -28.03 -12.83 19.16
CA LEU A 126 -28.90 -13.28 18.08
C LEU A 126 -30.37 -12.92 18.31
N SER A 127 -30.86 -13.10 19.55
CA SER A 127 -32.27 -12.82 19.90
C SER A 127 -32.59 -11.33 19.79
N GLU A 128 -31.67 -10.46 20.15
CA GLU A 128 -31.88 -9.01 20.16
C GLU A 128 -31.64 -8.36 18.79
N THR A 129 -30.70 -8.88 18.02
CA THR A 129 -30.26 -8.24 16.76
C THR A 129 -30.73 -8.97 15.50
N GLY A 130 -31.06 -10.25 15.61
CA GLY A 130 -31.31 -11.13 14.45
C GLY A 130 -30.03 -11.63 13.76
N HIS A 131 -28.85 -11.20 14.20
CA HIS A 131 -27.57 -11.54 13.59
C HIS A 131 -26.80 -12.60 14.39
N CYS A 132 -26.10 -13.48 13.69
CA CYS A 132 -25.16 -14.41 14.30
C CYS A 132 -23.77 -13.76 14.43
N VAL A 133 -23.13 -13.98 15.58
CA VAL A 133 -21.74 -13.56 15.79
C VAL A 133 -20.80 -14.63 15.22
N PRO A 134 -19.91 -14.31 14.26
CA PRO A 134 -18.90 -15.23 13.77
C PRO A 134 -17.97 -15.73 14.88
N ILE A 135 -17.46 -16.95 14.72
CA ILE A 135 -16.63 -17.60 15.75
C ILE A 135 -15.37 -16.78 16.10
N GLU A 136 -14.82 -16.06 15.15
CA GLU A 136 -13.65 -15.18 15.33
C GLU A 136 -13.93 -14.03 16.29
N LEU A 137 -15.20 -13.58 16.35
CA LEU A 137 -15.63 -12.46 17.18
C LEU A 137 -16.21 -12.89 18.54
N LEU A 138 -16.50 -14.18 18.71
CA LEU A 138 -17.08 -14.69 19.97
C LEU A 138 -16.22 -14.41 21.20
N ARG A 139 -14.89 -14.31 21.05
CA ARG A 139 -14.00 -13.96 22.15
C ARG A 139 -14.11 -12.49 22.56
N LYS A 140 -14.51 -11.63 21.64
CA LYS A 140 -14.62 -10.18 21.83
C LYS A 140 -15.93 -9.81 22.54
N LEU A 141 -17.00 -10.51 22.19
CA LEU A 141 -18.36 -10.21 22.64
C LEU A 141 -18.53 -10.11 24.18
N PRO A 142 -18.05 -11.06 25.00
CA PRO A 142 -18.23 -10.99 26.45
C PRO A 142 -17.56 -9.79 27.10
N PHE A 143 -16.39 -9.39 26.61
CA PHE A 143 -15.66 -8.25 27.15
C PHE A 143 -16.39 -6.95 26.84
N LEU A 144 -16.77 -6.73 25.57
CA LEU A 144 -17.51 -5.52 25.16
C LEU A 144 -18.83 -5.36 25.91
N LEU A 145 -19.57 -6.45 26.12
CA LEU A 145 -20.82 -6.40 26.85
C LEU A 145 -20.62 -6.02 28.32
N ARG A 146 -19.60 -6.55 28.98
CA ARG A 146 -19.36 -6.28 30.40
C ARG A 146 -18.80 -4.88 30.61
N ASP A 147 -17.89 -4.44 29.77
CA ASP A 147 -17.30 -3.11 29.81
C ASP A 147 -18.34 -2.03 29.43
N GLY A 148 -19.22 -2.34 28.46
CA GLY A 148 -20.28 -1.45 28.00
C GLY A 148 -21.58 -1.49 28.78
N GLY A 149 -21.64 -2.23 29.92
CA GLY A 149 -22.87 -2.30 30.71
C GLY A 149 -24.05 -2.98 29.99
N GLY A 150 -23.77 -3.95 29.11
CA GLY A 150 -24.73 -4.63 28.25
C GLY A 150 -24.93 -3.96 26.88
N GLU A 151 -24.26 -2.85 26.63
CA GLU A 151 -24.36 -2.10 25.40
C GLU A 151 -23.10 -2.26 24.53
N LEU A 152 -23.30 -2.40 23.24
CA LEU A 152 -22.23 -2.43 22.25
C LEU A 152 -22.73 -1.91 20.90
N SER A 153 -21.80 -1.65 19.97
CA SER A 153 -22.13 -1.48 18.55
C SER A 153 -21.57 -2.66 17.77
N TYR A 154 -22.17 -2.96 16.63
CA TYR A 154 -21.68 -3.97 15.71
C TYR A 154 -21.69 -3.45 14.28
N ILE A 155 -20.82 -3.99 13.48
CA ILE A 155 -20.68 -3.68 12.05
C ILE A 155 -21.20 -4.87 11.27
N ALA A 156 -22.24 -4.66 10.45
CA ALA A 156 -22.85 -5.71 9.66
C ALA A 156 -22.88 -5.39 8.18
N ARG A 157 -22.86 -6.41 7.35
CA ARG A 157 -23.10 -6.32 5.91
C ARG A 157 -24.59 -6.43 5.64
N ARG A 158 -25.10 -5.55 4.78
CA ARG A 158 -26.53 -5.49 4.43
C ARG A 158 -26.97 -6.54 3.40
N ASP A 159 -26.03 -7.12 2.66
CA ASP A 159 -26.32 -8.08 1.59
C ASP A 159 -26.51 -9.52 2.09
N ASN A 160 -25.95 -9.86 3.25
CA ASN A 160 -26.01 -11.20 3.83
C ASN A 160 -26.16 -11.22 5.35
N ASP A 161 -26.43 -10.07 5.96
CA ASP A 161 -26.59 -9.89 7.42
C ASP A 161 -25.40 -10.42 8.25
N GLU A 162 -24.22 -10.48 7.67
CA GLU A 162 -23.00 -10.94 8.33
C GLU A 162 -22.43 -9.88 9.25
N VAL A 163 -22.19 -10.23 10.51
CA VAL A 163 -21.45 -9.37 11.45
C VAL A 163 -19.96 -9.43 11.13
N ILE A 164 -19.39 -8.28 10.77
CA ILE A 164 -17.97 -8.15 10.40
C ILE A 164 -17.11 -7.84 11.63
N ASP A 165 -17.61 -6.99 12.54
CA ASP A 165 -16.89 -6.60 13.74
C ASP A 165 -17.85 -6.20 14.87
N LEU A 166 -17.35 -6.30 16.10
CA LEU A 166 -17.98 -5.81 17.32
C LEU A 166 -17.10 -4.69 17.88
N VAL A 167 -17.71 -3.57 18.25
CA VAL A 167 -17.03 -2.40 18.77
C VAL A 167 -17.74 -1.84 20.00
N GLU A 168 -17.05 -0.99 20.72
CA GLU A 168 -17.66 -0.26 21.86
C GLU A 168 -18.83 0.60 21.37
N ARG A 169 -19.83 0.76 22.22
CA ARG A 169 -20.95 1.65 21.93
C ARG A 169 -20.44 3.07 21.69
N GLY A 170 -20.96 3.70 20.64
CA GLY A 170 -20.55 5.04 20.25
C GLY A 170 -19.23 5.14 19.48
N ALA A 171 -18.57 4.01 19.20
CA ALA A 171 -17.43 4.02 18.30
C ALA A 171 -17.76 4.68 16.97
N THR A 172 -16.83 5.44 16.43
CA THR A 172 -17.02 6.13 15.14
C THR A 172 -16.82 5.16 13.97
N GLY A 173 -17.40 5.46 12.80
CA GLY A 173 -17.31 4.62 11.61
C GLY A 173 -18.64 3.95 11.24
N PRO A 174 -18.67 2.96 10.33
CA PRO A 174 -17.52 2.32 9.68
C PRO A 174 -16.80 3.21 8.66
N TYR A 175 -15.52 2.92 8.48
CA TYR A 175 -14.69 3.62 7.51
C TYR A 175 -14.34 2.71 6.34
N GLY A 176 -14.11 3.30 5.18
CA GLY A 176 -13.66 2.61 3.98
C GLY A 176 -12.53 3.34 3.30
N VAL A 177 -11.63 2.59 2.69
CA VAL A 177 -10.53 3.14 1.89
C VAL A 177 -10.73 2.72 0.45
N ALA A 178 -10.74 3.70 -0.47
CA ALA A 178 -10.65 3.46 -1.89
C ALA A 178 -9.20 3.71 -2.34
N VAL A 179 -8.60 2.72 -3.00
CA VAL A 179 -7.21 2.83 -3.50
C VAL A 179 -7.24 2.77 -5.02
N ASP A 180 -6.71 3.81 -5.65
CA ASP A 180 -6.44 3.86 -7.09
C ASP A 180 -4.98 3.52 -7.34
N ILE A 181 -4.74 2.43 -8.07
CA ILE A 181 -3.41 1.97 -8.45
C ILE A 181 -3.18 2.33 -9.93
N GLY A 182 -2.82 3.60 -10.15
CA GLY A 182 -2.49 4.09 -11.48
C GLY A 182 -1.08 3.68 -11.93
N THR A 183 -0.79 3.81 -13.21
CA THR A 183 0.55 3.54 -13.75
C THR A 183 1.61 4.53 -13.24
N THR A 184 1.24 5.77 -13.05
CA THR A 184 2.15 6.85 -12.62
C THR A 184 2.03 7.13 -11.13
N THR A 185 0.82 7.05 -10.58
CA THR A 185 0.48 7.51 -9.23
C THR A 185 -0.37 6.48 -8.53
N LEU A 186 -0.19 6.35 -7.23
CA LEU A 186 -1.10 5.68 -6.31
C LEU A 186 -1.86 6.74 -5.54
N ALA A 187 -3.15 6.55 -5.31
CA ALA A 187 -3.95 7.43 -4.48
C ALA A 187 -4.88 6.60 -3.57
N ALA A 188 -4.98 7.00 -2.32
CA ALA A 188 -5.91 6.43 -1.36
C ALA A 188 -6.83 7.52 -0.82
N TYR A 189 -8.10 7.18 -0.66
CA TYR A 189 -9.14 8.05 -0.15
C TYR A 189 -9.84 7.37 1.02
N LEU A 190 -9.90 8.04 2.15
CA LEU A 190 -10.61 7.56 3.33
C LEU A 190 -12.02 8.17 3.38
N PHE A 191 -13.03 7.34 3.58
CA PHE A 191 -14.42 7.75 3.67
C PHE A 191 -15.07 7.25 4.97
N HIS A 192 -16.00 8.04 5.50
CA HIS A 192 -16.98 7.56 6.46
C HIS A 192 -18.14 6.91 5.70
N LEU A 193 -18.27 5.58 5.75
CA LEU A 193 -19.21 4.83 4.90
C LEU A 193 -20.67 5.18 5.17
N GLY A 194 -21.03 5.44 6.42
CA GLY A 194 -22.42 5.77 6.77
C GLY A 194 -22.89 7.12 6.22
N THR A 195 -21.96 8.07 5.95
CA THR A 195 -22.30 9.41 5.45
C THR A 195 -21.77 9.70 4.06
N GLY A 196 -20.89 8.84 3.52
CA GLY A 196 -20.17 9.06 2.26
C GLY A 196 -19.17 10.21 2.29
N ARG A 197 -18.95 10.82 3.47
CA ARG A 197 -18.06 11.98 3.61
C ARG A 197 -16.60 11.57 3.44
N PRO A 198 -15.84 12.22 2.54
CA PRO A 198 -14.39 12.04 2.50
C PRO A 198 -13.77 12.64 3.77
N LEU A 199 -12.83 11.90 4.37
CA LEU A 199 -12.11 12.28 5.58
C LEU A 199 -10.68 12.72 5.31
N GLY A 200 -10.08 12.20 4.22
CA GLY A 200 -8.75 12.54 3.80
C GLY A 200 -8.33 11.75 2.57
N HIS A 201 -7.20 12.12 2.02
CA HIS A 201 -6.56 11.40 0.92
C HIS A 201 -5.05 11.49 1.05
N ARG A 202 -4.36 10.51 0.49
CA ARG A 202 -2.92 10.53 0.27
C ARG A 202 -2.62 10.03 -1.12
N ALA A 203 -1.50 10.48 -1.66
CA ALA A 203 -1.04 10.03 -2.94
C ALA A 203 0.48 10.04 -3.01
N MET A 204 1.01 9.15 -3.86
CA MET A 204 2.44 9.02 -4.08
C MET A 204 2.73 8.51 -5.49
N PRO A 205 3.94 8.75 -6.03
CA PRO A 205 4.36 8.15 -7.28
C PRO A 205 4.33 6.61 -7.19
N ASN A 206 3.93 5.94 -8.29
CA ASN A 206 3.95 4.49 -8.34
C ASN A 206 5.40 3.96 -8.31
N PRO A 207 5.84 3.24 -7.26
CA PRO A 207 7.22 2.78 -7.10
C PRO A 207 7.63 1.71 -8.11
N GLN A 208 6.69 1.23 -8.93
CA GLN A 208 6.99 0.31 -10.04
C GLN A 208 7.53 1.04 -11.29
N SER A 209 7.59 2.37 -11.31
CA SER A 209 8.10 3.17 -12.42
C SER A 209 9.55 2.83 -12.81
N VAL A 210 10.34 2.32 -11.88
CA VAL A 210 11.70 1.81 -12.11
C VAL A 210 11.75 0.58 -13.05
N PHE A 211 10.62 -0.10 -13.22
CA PHE A 211 10.49 -1.25 -14.14
C PHE A 211 9.88 -0.87 -15.49
N GLY A 212 9.32 0.32 -15.62
CA GLY A 212 8.73 0.85 -16.84
C GLY A 212 7.70 1.95 -16.53
N ALA A 213 7.59 2.92 -17.45
CA ALA A 213 6.63 4.01 -17.30
C ALA A 213 5.18 3.57 -17.58
N ASP A 214 5.00 2.50 -18.33
CA ASP A 214 3.70 1.98 -18.76
C ASP A 214 3.54 0.50 -18.41
N VAL A 215 2.32 0.00 -18.55
CA VAL A 215 1.96 -1.39 -18.21
C VAL A 215 2.71 -2.41 -19.08
N ILE A 216 2.91 -2.13 -20.36
CA ILE A 216 3.57 -3.06 -21.30
C ILE A 216 5.03 -3.26 -20.91
N SER A 217 5.73 -2.16 -20.63
CA SER A 217 7.14 -2.20 -20.17
C SER A 217 7.27 -2.98 -18.86
N ARG A 218 6.31 -2.81 -17.93
CA ARG A 218 6.30 -3.55 -16.66
C ARG A 218 6.03 -5.03 -16.85
N ILE A 219 5.09 -5.40 -17.72
CA ILE A 219 4.86 -6.81 -18.08
C ILE A 219 6.13 -7.41 -18.65
N GLY A 220 6.79 -6.72 -19.60
CA GLY A 220 8.07 -7.17 -20.16
C GLY A 220 9.14 -7.39 -19.08
N ALA A 221 9.29 -6.46 -18.15
CA ALA A 221 10.23 -6.59 -17.04
C ALA A 221 9.88 -7.74 -16.07
N ALA A 222 8.58 -7.95 -15.80
CA ALA A 222 8.11 -9.03 -14.93
C ALA A 222 8.30 -10.41 -15.56
N THR A 223 8.04 -10.54 -16.86
CA THR A 223 8.20 -11.81 -17.59
C THR A 223 9.68 -12.18 -17.82
N ALA A 224 10.56 -11.18 -17.92
CA ALA A 224 11.99 -11.40 -18.08
C ALA A 224 12.67 -11.98 -16.83
N SER A 225 12.12 -11.76 -15.63
CA SER A 225 12.74 -12.20 -14.38
C SER A 225 11.71 -12.38 -13.26
N ARG A 226 11.68 -13.57 -12.67
CA ARG A 226 10.85 -13.86 -11.48
C ARG A 226 11.20 -12.95 -10.31
N ARG A 227 12.46 -12.55 -10.18
CA ARG A 227 12.92 -11.60 -9.17
C ARG A 227 12.25 -10.23 -9.36
N ASN A 228 12.18 -9.73 -10.61
CA ASN A 228 11.51 -8.46 -10.89
C ASN A 228 10.03 -8.53 -10.51
N GLN A 229 9.35 -9.63 -10.84
CA GLN A 229 7.95 -9.85 -10.46
C GLN A 229 7.75 -9.77 -8.94
N THR A 230 8.59 -10.45 -8.16
CA THR A 230 8.55 -10.42 -6.70
C THR A 230 8.78 -9.01 -6.17
N THR A 231 9.84 -8.34 -6.63
CA THR A 231 10.16 -6.97 -6.19
C THR A 231 9.07 -5.97 -6.55
N MET A 232 8.42 -6.08 -7.72
CA MET A 232 7.28 -5.24 -8.09
C MET A 232 6.09 -5.42 -7.15
N LYS A 233 5.79 -6.67 -6.78
CA LYS A 233 4.73 -7.00 -5.83
C LYS A 233 5.02 -6.44 -4.43
N GLU A 234 6.24 -6.60 -3.95
CA GLU A 234 6.67 -6.10 -2.65
C GLU A 234 6.59 -4.57 -2.60
N ARG A 235 7.09 -3.88 -3.63
CA ARG A 235 7.05 -2.41 -3.70
C ARG A 235 5.64 -1.86 -3.67
N ILE A 236 4.70 -2.44 -4.42
CA ILE A 236 3.32 -1.97 -4.42
C ILE A 236 2.64 -2.24 -3.07
N GLY A 237 2.94 -3.40 -2.45
CA GLY A 237 2.42 -3.73 -1.13
C GLY A 237 2.89 -2.75 -0.05
N LEU A 238 4.18 -2.41 -0.03
CA LEU A 238 4.73 -1.41 0.89
C LEU A 238 4.13 -0.02 0.66
N ALA A 239 4.00 0.39 -0.59
CA ALA A 239 3.42 1.68 -0.95
C ALA A 239 1.94 1.81 -0.51
N ILE A 240 1.15 0.73 -0.64
CA ILE A 240 -0.24 0.71 -0.14
C ILE A 240 -0.30 0.80 1.39
N GLN A 241 0.68 0.23 2.09
CA GLN A 241 0.75 0.34 3.55
C GLN A 241 1.16 1.74 4.04
N GLU A 242 1.89 2.49 3.21
CA GLU A 242 2.32 3.85 3.51
C GLU A 242 1.21 4.88 3.23
N LEU A 243 0.30 4.60 2.30
CA LEU A 243 -0.85 5.44 1.97
C LEU A 243 -1.88 5.48 3.10
#